data_99bbe488e529da1fe92131ab3988f132
#
_entry.id   99bbe488e529da1fe92131ab3988f132
#
_cell.length_a   1.000
_cell.length_b   1.000
_cell.length_c   1.000
_cell.angle_alpha   90.00
_cell.angle_beta   90.00
_cell.angle_gamma   90.00
#
_symmetry.space_group_name_H-M   'P 1'
#
loop_
_entity.id
_entity.type
_entity.pdbx_description
1 polymer ?
#
loop_
_entity_poly.entity_id
_entity_poly.type
_entity_poly.pdbx_seq_one_letter_code
_entity_poly.pdbx_strand_id
1 'polypeptide(L)'
;AFFATTYGQPYPDYPGTATWLSWLAARVIGAPNHLANVLPTALASAAVLALTYRLLADTRRAWALLTVLLVALTPQWLEKARAVCLDQLVALVVLLCFYLLYSADRDARPLRRLLVLPLFALGFAIRGPLGLIEPCGVVCLYWLVVAWGEPARRAFALQRLVGYGLAGLALLALSWWSLMQLAHYEGGADFAAEVWHMQVTGRLDESGKPFWFYLQLGLYRYLPVLPLALLVLAAERRHLLAWPHTAQRRLLLGLAGSGLLILVGLSIPHFKRAYYVVPMVPFLAAIAAHGLLRAQGWFRRVVPVYTALVLALPGLALVALLVCRHLWERHGYWPDVSLALLVPLFVALQLAALVGWRRLTGTRRLLTLSALALAAQWLMLMAVVEPAQDLQYDTRGFVQQVEGLRQAQPGPLVFFGLGQDSWAIRYMMNLDHDEQPLFVARPQVADLAHLPAGAWVILAREDRGLLAGTPLADRQPVLERRLNGNPCLVYQLP
;
A
#
# COMPACT_ATOMS: atom_id res chain seq x y z
N ALA A 1 3.16 24.40 8.71
CA ALA A 1 4.00 23.87 7.64
C ALA A 1 3.13 23.07 6.67
N PHE A 2 3.30 23.26 5.39
CA PHE A 2 2.61 22.52 4.32
C PHE A 2 3.30 21.17 4.05
N PHE A 3 4.61 21.19 4.15
CA PHE A 3 5.43 20.00 4.07
C PHE A 3 5.64 19.41 5.47
N ALA A 4 5.73 18.09 5.56
CA ALA A 4 6.19 17.45 6.78
C ALA A 4 7.63 17.88 7.06
N THR A 5 8.03 17.90 8.33
CA THR A 5 9.41 18.21 8.70
C THR A 5 10.15 16.97 9.15
N THR A 6 11.43 16.88 8.80
CA THR A 6 12.36 15.86 9.29
C THR A 6 13.58 16.57 9.85
N TYR A 7 13.92 16.32 11.12
CA TYR A 7 15.03 16.99 11.81
C TYR A 7 14.94 18.54 11.77
N GLY A 8 13.70 19.07 11.88
CA GLY A 8 13.46 20.51 11.83
C GLY A 8 13.51 21.15 10.44
N GLN A 9 13.83 20.38 9.38
CA GLN A 9 13.85 20.84 8.00
C GLN A 9 12.63 20.33 7.23
N PRO A 10 12.06 21.11 6.27
CA PRO A 10 10.98 20.64 5.43
C PRO A 10 11.43 19.44 4.60
N TYR A 11 10.55 18.43 4.49
CA TYR A 11 10.82 17.18 3.76
C TYR A 11 10.19 17.25 2.36
N PRO A 12 10.96 17.03 1.28
CA PRO A 12 10.54 17.38 -0.08
C PRO A 12 9.63 16.37 -0.78
N ASP A 13 9.10 15.33 -0.08
CA ASP A 13 8.39 14.24 -0.75
C ASP A 13 6.93 14.64 -1.09
N TYR A 14 6.00 14.56 -0.15
CA TYR A 14 4.58 14.81 -0.43
C TYR A 14 4.03 15.99 0.38
N PRO A 15 2.94 16.65 -0.12
CA PRO A 15 2.18 17.54 0.74
C PRO A 15 1.78 16.86 2.04
N GLY A 16 1.82 17.58 3.15
CA GLY A 16 1.57 17.03 4.49
C GLY A 16 0.15 16.51 4.75
N THR A 17 -0.69 16.33 3.72
CA THR A 17 -2.11 15.95 3.85
C THR A 17 -2.30 14.64 4.60
N ALA A 18 -1.49 13.61 4.33
CA ALA A 18 -1.58 12.34 5.05
C ALA A 18 -1.15 12.50 6.51
N THR A 19 -0.12 13.29 6.78
CA THR A 19 0.33 13.64 8.12
C THR A 19 -0.76 14.39 8.88
N TRP A 20 -1.47 15.31 8.22
CA TRP A 20 -2.61 16.01 8.81
C TRP A 20 -3.77 15.08 9.15
N LEU A 21 -4.06 14.09 8.31
CA LEU A 21 -5.06 13.08 8.61
C LEU A 21 -4.67 12.24 9.84
N SER A 22 -3.40 11.85 9.96
CA SER A 22 -2.86 11.14 11.13
C SER A 22 -2.91 12.03 12.38
N TRP A 23 -2.56 13.31 12.26
CA TRP A 23 -2.66 14.28 13.34
C TRP A 23 -4.12 14.46 13.82
N LEU A 24 -5.07 14.58 12.90
CA LEU A 24 -6.49 14.65 13.25
C LEU A 24 -6.95 13.38 13.98
N ALA A 25 -6.55 12.21 13.50
CA ALA A 25 -6.82 10.94 14.17
C ALA A 25 -6.21 10.90 15.58
N ALA A 26 -4.97 11.38 15.74
CA ALA A 26 -4.31 11.48 17.04
C ALA A 26 -5.05 12.40 18.01
N ARG A 27 -5.61 13.51 17.52
CA ARG A 27 -6.45 14.42 18.32
C ARG A 27 -7.74 13.75 18.80
N VAL A 28 -8.35 12.92 17.97
CA VAL A 28 -9.58 12.16 18.31
C VAL A 28 -9.27 11.04 19.31
N ILE A 29 -8.15 10.35 19.14
CA ILE A 29 -7.73 9.22 20.00
C ILE A 29 -7.13 9.73 21.32
N GLY A 30 -6.62 10.97 21.35
CA GLY A 30 -5.99 11.58 22.51
C GLY A 30 -4.47 11.41 22.60
N ALA A 31 -3.85 10.65 21.65
CA ALA A 31 -2.40 10.46 21.61
C ALA A 31 -1.89 10.15 20.19
N PRO A 32 -0.70 10.65 19.81
CA PRO A 32 -0.01 10.23 18.59
C PRO A 32 0.57 8.82 18.81
N ASN A 33 -0.16 7.80 18.34
CA ASN A 33 0.25 6.42 18.45
C ASN A 33 0.10 5.68 17.10
N HIS A 34 0.50 4.41 17.04
CA HIS A 34 0.40 3.61 15.84
C HIS A 34 -1.02 3.56 15.27
N LEU A 35 -2.04 3.41 16.14
CA LEU A 35 -3.44 3.38 15.72
C LEU A 35 -3.85 4.70 15.05
N ALA A 36 -3.48 5.84 15.63
CA ALA A 36 -3.77 7.16 15.05
C ALA A 36 -3.15 7.32 13.65
N ASN A 37 -1.93 6.84 13.45
CA ASN A 37 -1.23 6.93 12.17
C ASN A 37 -1.86 6.05 11.09
N VAL A 38 -2.31 4.85 11.44
CA VAL A 38 -2.87 3.88 10.48
C VAL A 38 -4.36 4.10 10.22
N LEU A 39 -5.10 4.73 11.16
CA LEU A 39 -6.55 4.88 11.11
C LEU A 39 -7.07 5.50 9.79
N PRO A 40 -6.48 6.57 9.22
CA PRO A 40 -6.94 7.12 7.94
C PRO A 40 -6.88 6.09 6.80
N THR A 41 -5.79 5.32 6.72
CA THR A 41 -5.60 4.26 5.72
C THR A 41 -6.59 3.12 5.91
N ALA A 42 -6.80 2.69 7.16
CA ALA A 42 -7.73 1.61 7.50
C ALA A 42 -9.18 2.01 7.16
N LEU A 43 -9.58 3.24 7.48
CA LEU A 43 -10.92 3.77 7.13
C LEU A 43 -11.10 3.88 5.61
N ALA A 44 -10.09 4.36 4.88
CA ALA A 44 -10.13 4.41 3.41
C ALA A 44 -10.27 3.00 2.82
N SER A 45 -9.54 2.03 3.35
CA SER A 45 -9.63 0.63 2.92
C SER A 45 -11.01 0.03 3.18
N ALA A 46 -11.58 0.27 4.35
CA ALA A 46 -12.95 -0.15 4.68
C ALA A 46 -13.99 0.54 3.79
N ALA A 47 -13.81 1.84 3.51
CA ALA A 47 -14.68 2.59 2.61
C ALA A 47 -14.60 2.05 1.17
N VAL A 48 -13.43 1.66 0.67
CA VAL A 48 -13.28 0.99 -0.64
C VAL A 48 -14.06 -0.32 -0.68
N LEU A 49 -13.96 -1.17 0.35
CA LEU A 49 -14.75 -2.41 0.42
C LEU A 49 -16.26 -2.14 0.42
N ALA A 50 -16.72 -1.19 1.23
CA ALA A 50 -18.12 -0.80 1.30
C ALA A 50 -18.61 -0.21 -0.03
N LEU A 51 -17.81 0.63 -0.67
CA LEU A 51 -18.12 1.25 -1.95
C LEU A 51 -18.13 0.22 -3.09
N THR A 52 -17.20 -0.72 -3.09
CA THR A 52 -17.16 -1.86 -4.02
C THR A 52 -18.43 -2.71 -3.90
N TYR A 53 -18.82 -3.03 -2.65
CA TYR A 53 -20.08 -3.74 -2.41
C TYR A 53 -21.27 -2.95 -2.97
N ARG A 54 -21.39 -1.68 -2.63
CA ARG A 54 -22.51 -0.83 -3.06
C ARG A 54 -22.55 -0.63 -4.59
N LEU A 55 -21.41 -0.58 -5.25
CA LEU A 55 -21.32 -0.46 -6.70
C LEU A 55 -21.97 -1.65 -7.42
N LEU A 56 -21.81 -2.86 -6.88
CA LEU A 56 -22.17 -4.12 -7.54
C LEU A 56 -23.45 -4.78 -6.98
N ALA A 57 -23.85 -4.47 -5.74
CA ALA A 57 -24.91 -5.15 -5.02
C ALA A 57 -26.29 -5.05 -5.72
N ASP A 58 -26.57 -3.90 -6.34
CA ASP A 58 -27.80 -3.67 -7.08
C ASP A 58 -27.90 -4.55 -8.35
N THR A 59 -26.76 -4.92 -8.93
CA THR A 59 -26.71 -5.85 -10.07
C THR A 59 -26.84 -7.30 -9.58
N ARG A 60 -26.02 -7.70 -8.60
CA ARG A 60 -26.06 -9.05 -8.01
C ARG A 60 -25.29 -9.07 -6.68
N ARG A 61 -25.96 -9.30 -5.56
CA ARG A 61 -25.36 -9.35 -4.22
C ARG A 61 -24.19 -10.33 -4.11
N ALA A 62 -24.31 -11.51 -4.74
CA ALA A 62 -23.24 -12.51 -4.74
C ALA A 62 -21.98 -12.01 -5.47
N TRP A 63 -22.13 -11.22 -6.53
CA TRP A 63 -21.00 -10.59 -7.22
C TRP A 63 -20.31 -9.58 -6.32
N ALA A 64 -21.09 -8.71 -5.66
CA ALA A 64 -20.56 -7.75 -4.71
C ALA A 64 -19.79 -8.41 -3.56
N LEU A 65 -20.37 -9.43 -2.93
CA LEU A 65 -19.74 -10.17 -1.82
C LEU A 65 -18.46 -10.87 -2.25
N LEU A 66 -18.47 -11.59 -3.38
CA LEU A 66 -17.28 -12.28 -3.86
C LEU A 66 -16.18 -11.29 -4.23
N THR A 67 -16.54 -10.15 -4.83
CA THR A 67 -15.57 -9.07 -5.14
C THR A 67 -14.89 -8.56 -3.86
N VAL A 68 -15.67 -8.24 -2.83
CA VAL A 68 -15.13 -7.78 -1.54
C VAL A 68 -14.21 -8.83 -0.91
N LEU A 69 -14.62 -10.11 -0.94
CA LEU A 69 -13.76 -11.20 -0.44
C LEU A 69 -12.45 -11.31 -1.23
N LEU A 70 -12.48 -11.18 -2.55
CA LEU A 70 -11.28 -11.21 -3.39
C LEU A 70 -10.34 -10.03 -3.12
N VAL A 71 -10.90 -8.81 -2.94
CA VAL A 71 -10.10 -7.65 -2.52
C VAL A 71 -9.41 -7.93 -1.19
N ALA A 72 -10.16 -8.38 -0.19
CA ALA A 72 -9.65 -8.65 1.14
C ALA A 72 -8.66 -9.84 1.19
N LEU A 73 -8.81 -10.83 0.30
CA LEU A 73 -7.87 -11.96 0.15
C LEU A 73 -6.56 -11.55 -0.54
N THR A 74 -6.48 -10.37 -1.16
CA THR A 74 -5.26 -9.91 -1.85
C THR A 74 -4.19 -9.54 -0.82
N PRO A 75 -3.03 -10.23 -0.75
CA PRO A 75 -2.02 -9.99 0.29
C PRO A 75 -1.53 -8.55 0.32
N GLN A 76 -1.28 -7.93 -0.84
CA GLN A 76 -0.82 -6.54 -0.92
C GLN A 76 -1.86 -5.55 -0.40
N TRP A 77 -3.15 -5.80 -0.65
CA TRP A 77 -4.24 -5.00 -0.09
C TRP A 77 -4.25 -5.06 1.42
N LEU A 78 -4.21 -6.27 1.96
CA LEU A 78 -4.28 -6.54 3.38
C LEU A 78 -3.07 -5.95 4.13
N GLU A 79 -1.87 -6.11 3.59
CA GLU A 79 -0.65 -5.52 4.13
C GLU A 79 -0.75 -4.00 4.21
N LYS A 80 -1.24 -3.34 3.15
CA LYS A 80 -1.28 -1.87 3.07
C LYS A 80 -2.49 -1.24 3.77
N ALA A 81 -3.57 -1.98 3.99
CA ALA A 81 -4.71 -1.52 4.79
C ALA A 81 -4.35 -1.26 6.27
N ARG A 82 -3.26 -1.83 6.77
CA ARG A 82 -2.77 -1.77 8.15
C ARG A 82 -1.48 -0.96 8.31
N ALA A 83 -1.03 -0.30 7.26
CA ALA A 83 0.14 0.56 7.27
C ALA A 83 -0.24 1.98 6.85
N VAL A 84 0.57 2.96 7.16
CA VAL A 84 0.43 4.29 6.57
C VAL A 84 0.71 4.17 5.07
N CYS A 85 -0.33 4.29 4.25
CA CYS A 85 -0.23 4.06 2.81
C CYS A 85 -1.11 5.02 2.02
N LEU A 86 -0.48 5.95 1.31
CA LEU A 86 -1.18 6.94 0.47
C LEU A 86 -1.99 6.29 -0.65
N ASP A 87 -1.52 5.15 -1.17
CA ASP A 87 -2.16 4.45 -2.29
C ASP A 87 -3.53 3.88 -1.92
N GLN A 88 -3.78 3.58 -0.65
CA GLN A 88 -5.11 3.21 -0.16
C GLN A 88 -6.07 4.40 -0.17
N LEU A 89 -5.59 5.59 0.18
CA LEU A 89 -6.38 6.82 0.10
C LEU A 89 -6.68 7.16 -1.38
N VAL A 90 -5.69 7.02 -2.26
CA VAL A 90 -5.88 7.20 -3.72
C VAL A 90 -6.84 6.18 -4.27
N ALA A 91 -6.78 4.91 -3.84
CA ALA A 91 -7.72 3.87 -4.26
C ALA A 91 -9.18 4.25 -3.93
N LEU A 92 -9.41 4.87 -2.76
CA LEU A 92 -10.73 5.40 -2.40
C LEU A 92 -11.15 6.52 -3.36
N VAL A 93 -10.27 7.49 -3.62
CA VAL A 93 -10.57 8.61 -4.53
C VAL A 93 -10.90 8.11 -5.94
N VAL A 94 -10.09 7.21 -6.48
CA VAL A 94 -10.27 6.63 -7.82
C VAL A 94 -11.60 5.87 -7.92
N LEU A 95 -11.87 4.99 -6.95
CA LEU A 95 -13.12 4.21 -6.94
C LEU A 95 -14.34 5.11 -6.72
N LEU A 96 -14.21 6.14 -5.88
CA LEU A 96 -15.30 7.10 -5.63
C LEU A 96 -15.62 7.92 -6.88
N CYS A 97 -14.63 8.36 -7.65
CA CYS A 97 -14.84 9.03 -8.93
C CYS A 97 -15.61 8.13 -9.90
N PHE A 98 -15.19 6.87 -10.05
CA PHE A 98 -15.90 5.90 -10.88
C PHE A 98 -17.35 5.68 -10.40
N TYR A 99 -17.53 5.47 -9.08
CA TYR A 99 -18.86 5.26 -8.49
C TYR A 99 -19.78 6.46 -8.68
N LEU A 100 -19.28 7.68 -8.51
CA LEU A 100 -20.09 8.90 -8.69
C LEU A 100 -20.59 9.04 -10.13
N LEU A 101 -19.74 8.76 -11.12
CA LEU A 101 -20.16 8.77 -12.53
C LEU A 101 -21.18 7.68 -12.82
N TYR A 102 -20.86 6.44 -12.45
CA TYR A 102 -21.74 5.30 -12.69
C TYR A 102 -23.11 5.46 -11.99
N SER A 103 -23.10 5.89 -10.71
CA SER A 103 -24.34 6.09 -9.96
C SER A 103 -25.13 7.32 -10.42
N ALA A 104 -24.45 8.35 -10.94
CA ALA A 104 -25.12 9.49 -11.55
C ALA A 104 -25.93 9.10 -12.79
N ASP A 105 -25.39 8.18 -13.60
CA ASP A 105 -26.08 7.65 -14.78
C ASP A 105 -27.17 6.66 -14.38
N ARG A 106 -26.89 5.73 -13.47
CA ARG A 106 -27.84 4.71 -13.02
C ARG A 106 -29.06 5.30 -12.31
N ASP A 107 -28.83 6.24 -11.38
CA ASP A 107 -29.85 6.78 -10.50
C ASP A 107 -30.47 8.08 -11.05
N ALA A 108 -30.09 8.52 -12.26
CA ALA A 108 -30.47 9.79 -12.90
C ALA A 108 -30.20 11.03 -12.00
N ARG A 109 -29.07 11.03 -11.27
CA ARG A 109 -28.66 12.12 -10.37
C ARG A 109 -27.40 12.85 -10.89
N PRO A 110 -27.55 13.76 -11.89
CA PRO A 110 -26.41 14.38 -12.57
C PRO A 110 -25.51 15.22 -11.65
N LEU A 111 -26.03 15.77 -10.55
CA LEU A 111 -25.27 16.58 -9.60
C LEU A 111 -24.11 15.82 -8.94
N ARG A 112 -24.19 14.50 -8.84
CA ARG A 112 -23.08 13.70 -8.31
C ARG A 112 -21.78 13.86 -9.11
N ARG A 113 -21.89 14.19 -10.39
CA ARG A 113 -20.72 14.39 -11.27
C ARG A 113 -19.90 15.64 -10.90
N LEU A 114 -20.52 16.62 -10.21
CA LEU A 114 -19.82 17.83 -9.77
C LEU A 114 -18.74 17.52 -8.69
N LEU A 115 -18.94 16.45 -7.93
CA LEU A 115 -18.00 16.03 -6.88
C LEU A 115 -16.70 15.44 -7.44
N VAL A 116 -16.64 15.13 -8.73
CA VAL A 116 -15.44 14.50 -9.35
C VAL A 116 -14.25 15.49 -9.38
N LEU A 117 -14.48 16.78 -9.68
CA LEU A 117 -13.41 17.74 -9.75
C LEU A 117 -12.75 18.03 -8.38
N PRO A 118 -13.52 18.26 -7.28
CA PRO A 118 -12.94 18.31 -5.94
C PRO A 118 -12.13 17.06 -5.56
N LEU A 119 -12.57 15.87 -6.00
CA LEU A 119 -11.82 14.64 -5.76
C LEU A 119 -10.49 14.57 -6.52
N PHE A 120 -10.38 15.17 -7.72
CA PHE A 120 -9.11 15.32 -8.42
C PHE A 120 -8.12 16.16 -7.60
N ALA A 121 -8.57 17.32 -7.08
CA ALA A 121 -7.76 18.16 -6.22
C ALA A 121 -7.36 17.45 -4.91
N LEU A 122 -8.29 16.72 -4.29
CA LEU A 122 -8.00 15.92 -3.11
C LEU A 122 -6.96 14.82 -3.41
N GLY A 123 -7.08 14.13 -4.54
CA GLY A 123 -6.11 13.14 -4.98
C GLY A 123 -4.70 13.74 -5.11
N PHE A 124 -4.58 14.93 -5.73
CA PHE A 124 -3.32 15.66 -5.80
C PHE A 124 -2.78 16.00 -4.40
N ALA A 125 -3.62 16.53 -3.52
CA ALA A 125 -3.22 16.87 -2.16
C ALA A 125 -2.73 15.65 -1.35
N ILE A 126 -3.24 14.43 -1.63
CA ILE A 126 -2.80 13.19 -0.98
C ILE A 126 -1.47 12.71 -1.54
N ARG A 127 -1.28 12.71 -2.87
CA ARG A 127 -0.17 12.00 -3.52
C ARG A 127 0.46 12.76 -4.69
N GLY A 128 0.31 14.05 -4.74
CA GLY A 128 0.84 14.84 -5.84
C GLY A 128 0.25 14.47 -7.22
N PRO A 129 1.03 14.58 -8.30
CA PRO A 129 0.53 14.38 -9.67
C PRO A 129 -0.17 13.04 -9.90
N LEU A 130 0.37 11.94 -9.37
CA LEU A 130 -0.22 10.60 -9.56
C LEU A 130 -1.61 10.49 -8.95
N GLY A 131 -1.82 11.10 -7.78
CA GLY A 131 -3.12 11.10 -7.11
C GLY A 131 -4.23 11.83 -7.88
N LEU A 132 -3.88 12.69 -8.85
CA LEU A 132 -4.83 13.34 -9.76
C LEU A 132 -4.94 12.59 -11.09
N ILE A 133 -3.81 12.14 -11.65
CA ILE A 133 -3.77 11.50 -12.98
C ILE A 133 -4.57 10.19 -12.99
N GLU A 134 -4.46 9.37 -11.93
CA GLU A 134 -5.18 8.10 -11.86
C GLU A 134 -6.71 8.28 -11.88
N PRO A 135 -7.35 9.06 -10.99
CA PRO A 135 -8.80 9.25 -11.05
C PRO A 135 -9.25 9.98 -12.32
N CYS A 136 -8.47 10.93 -12.83
CA CYS A 136 -8.75 11.61 -14.10
C CYS A 136 -8.76 10.61 -15.28
N GLY A 137 -7.76 9.74 -15.35
CA GLY A 137 -7.67 8.67 -16.35
C GLY A 137 -8.88 7.74 -16.31
N VAL A 138 -9.29 7.32 -15.10
CA VAL A 138 -10.46 6.45 -14.90
C VAL A 138 -11.76 7.16 -15.31
N VAL A 139 -11.91 8.45 -15.02
CA VAL A 139 -13.05 9.28 -15.43
C VAL A 139 -13.10 9.42 -16.96
N CYS A 140 -11.97 9.70 -17.58
CA CYS A 140 -11.86 9.78 -19.04
C CYS A 140 -12.21 8.44 -19.70
N LEU A 141 -11.70 7.34 -19.15
CA LEU A 141 -12.01 6.00 -19.65
C LEU A 141 -13.51 5.66 -19.51
N TYR A 142 -14.14 6.02 -18.40
CA TYR A 142 -15.58 5.83 -18.20
C TYR A 142 -16.37 6.48 -19.37
N TRP A 143 -16.07 7.75 -19.69
CA TRP A 143 -16.74 8.46 -20.77
C TRP A 143 -16.41 7.90 -22.15
N LEU A 144 -15.19 7.39 -22.35
CA LEU A 144 -14.81 6.68 -23.58
C LEU A 144 -15.64 5.42 -23.76
N VAL A 145 -15.84 4.63 -22.71
CA VAL A 145 -16.68 3.41 -22.74
C VAL A 145 -18.15 3.77 -23.03
N VAL A 146 -18.66 4.85 -22.45
CA VAL A 146 -20.03 5.34 -22.76
C VAL A 146 -20.13 5.79 -24.21
N ALA A 147 -19.16 6.57 -24.72
CA ALA A 147 -19.14 7.04 -26.11
C ALA A 147 -19.09 5.89 -27.11
N TRP A 148 -18.36 4.82 -26.76
CA TRP A 148 -18.26 3.64 -27.61
C TRP A 148 -19.52 2.77 -27.54
N GLY A 149 -20.09 2.57 -26.35
CA GLY A 149 -21.18 1.64 -26.10
C GLY A 149 -22.58 2.20 -26.33
N GLU A 150 -22.77 3.54 -26.38
CA GLU A 150 -24.07 4.21 -26.55
C GLU A 150 -24.03 5.26 -27.67
N PRO A 151 -24.34 4.89 -28.94
CA PRO A 151 -24.32 5.83 -30.06
C PRO A 151 -25.18 7.08 -29.83
N ALA A 152 -26.35 6.93 -29.25
CA ALA A 152 -27.25 8.05 -28.95
C ALA A 152 -26.66 9.09 -27.97
N ARG A 153 -25.73 8.69 -27.12
CA ARG A 153 -25.04 9.55 -26.14
C ARG A 153 -23.61 9.91 -26.55
N ARG A 154 -23.16 9.49 -27.72
CA ARG A 154 -21.76 9.60 -28.14
C ARG A 154 -21.23 11.03 -28.08
N ALA A 155 -21.93 11.97 -28.70
CA ALA A 155 -21.51 13.39 -28.71
C ALA A 155 -21.39 13.95 -27.29
N PHE A 156 -22.41 13.72 -26.45
CA PHE A 156 -22.41 14.12 -25.07
C PHE A 156 -21.25 13.49 -24.27
N ALA A 157 -21.01 12.19 -24.47
CA ALA A 157 -19.94 11.48 -23.76
C ALA A 157 -18.55 11.97 -24.20
N LEU A 158 -18.33 12.27 -25.49
CA LEU A 158 -17.09 12.85 -26.00
C LEU A 158 -16.87 14.29 -25.46
N GLN A 159 -17.91 15.11 -25.40
CA GLN A 159 -17.82 16.42 -24.74
C GLN A 159 -17.40 16.31 -23.27
N ARG A 160 -17.96 15.33 -22.53
CA ARG A 160 -17.59 15.07 -21.13
C ARG A 160 -16.17 14.55 -21.02
N LEU A 161 -15.76 13.64 -21.89
CA LEU A 161 -14.38 13.15 -21.97
C LEU A 161 -13.39 14.29 -22.09
N VAL A 162 -13.60 15.16 -23.11
CA VAL A 162 -12.74 16.33 -23.35
C VAL A 162 -12.81 17.31 -22.17
N GLY A 163 -14.01 17.60 -21.67
CA GLY A 163 -14.22 18.52 -20.54
C GLY A 163 -13.49 18.08 -19.26
N TYR A 164 -13.60 16.80 -18.86
CA TYR A 164 -12.89 16.28 -17.69
C TYR A 164 -11.38 16.16 -17.94
N GLY A 165 -10.95 15.82 -19.15
CA GLY A 165 -9.55 15.81 -19.52
C GLY A 165 -8.91 17.19 -19.39
N LEU A 166 -9.54 18.22 -20.00
CA LEU A 166 -9.06 19.60 -19.92
C LEU A 166 -9.11 20.14 -18.47
N ALA A 167 -10.20 19.89 -17.74
CA ALA A 167 -10.31 20.28 -16.34
C ALA A 167 -9.25 19.57 -15.46
N GLY A 168 -8.98 18.28 -15.72
CA GLY A 168 -7.92 17.55 -15.05
C GLY A 168 -6.54 18.15 -15.32
N LEU A 169 -6.23 18.48 -16.57
CA LEU A 169 -4.98 19.16 -16.95
C LEU A 169 -4.86 20.55 -16.29
N ALA A 170 -5.93 21.33 -16.31
CA ALA A 170 -5.93 22.66 -15.67
C ALA A 170 -5.73 22.55 -14.15
N LEU A 171 -6.43 21.59 -13.48
CA LEU A 171 -6.25 21.33 -12.07
C LEU A 171 -4.84 20.81 -11.75
N LEU A 172 -4.27 19.95 -12.59
CA LEU A 172 -2.91 19.47 -12.44
C LEU A 172 -1.91 20.63 -12.51
N ALA A 173 -2.04 21.49 -13.52
CA ALA A 173 -1.17 22.67 -13.69
C ALA A 173 -1.31 23.64 -12.52
N LEU A 174 -2.54 23.93 -12.09
CA LEU A 174 -2.81 24.83 -10.96
C LEU A 174 -2.28 24.26 -9.64
N SER A 175 -2.56 22.99 -9.36
CA SER A 175 -2.10 22.32 -8.14
C SER A 175 -0.58 22.19 -8.10
N TRP A 176 0.03 21.90 -9.24
CA TRP A 176 1.48 21.86 -9.39
C TRP A 176 2.11 23.24 -9.16
N TRP A 177 1.59 24.27 -9.82
CA TRP A 177 2.05 25.63 -9.60
C TRP A 177 1.95 26.04 -8.13
N SER A 178 0.80 25.75 -7.50
CA SER A 178 0.58 26.03 -6.07
C SER A 178 1.58 25.30 -5.17
N LEU A 179 1.85 24.02 -5.46
CA LEU A 179 2.84 23.22 -4.72
C LEU A 179 4.24 23.82 -4.81
N MET A 180 4.65 24.25 -6.01
CA MET A 180 5.96 24.87 -6.23
C MET A 180 6.09 26.23 -5.54
N GLN A 181 5.02 27.05 -5.51
CA GLN A 181 5.00 28.31 -4.76
C GLN A 181 5.13 28.07 -3.25
N LEU A 182 4.43 27.05 -2.73
CA LEU A 182 4.53 26.68 -1.32
C LEU A 182 5.91 26.13 -0.96
N ALA A 183 6.51 25.32 -1.83
CA ALA A 183 7.88 24.82 -1.64
C ALA A 183 8.88 26.00 -1.60
N HIS A 184 8.75 26.92 -2.53
CA HIS A 184 9.60 28.12 -2.55
C HIS A 184 9.43 29.00 -1.30
N TYR A 185 8.20 29.13 -0.80
CA TYR A 185 7.89 29.90 0.41
C TYR A 185 8.48 29.24 1.67
N GLU A 186 8.42 27.90 1.81
CA GLU A 186 8.88 27.19 3.03
C GLU A 186 10.40 26.96 3.06
N GLY A 187 11.05 26.72 1.90
CA GLY A 187 12.49 26.36 1.87
C GLY A 187 13.31 27.01 0.76
N GLY A 188 12.77 28.01 0.05
CA GLY A 188 13.49 28.72 -1.01
C GLY A 188 13.60 27.94 -2.33
N ALA A 189 14.48 28.44 -3.22
CA ALA A 189 14.63 27.88 -4.57
C ALA A 189 15.20 26.46 -4.56
N ASP A 190 16.16 26.18 -3.68
CA ASP A 190 16.83 24.89 -3.59
C ASP A 190 15.84 23.79 -3.13
N PHE A 191 15.01 24.08 -2.14
CA PHE A 191 13.98 23.16 -1.69
C PHE A 191 12.92 22.91 -2.77
N ALA A 192 12.51 23.95 -3.50
CA ALA A 192 11.59 23.80 -4.63
C ALA A 192 12.20 22.91 -5.74
N ALA A 193 13.50 23.06 -6.03
CA ALA A 193 14.21 22.20 -6.97
C ALA A 193 14.26 20.74 -6.50
N GLU A 194 14.43 20.50 -5.19
CA GLU A 194 14.42 19.17 -4.60
C GLU A 194 13.04 18.52 -4.66
N VAL A 195 11.96 19.28 -4.37
CA VAL A 195 10.56 18.83 -4.56
C VAL A 195 10.30 18.45 -6.02
N TRP A 196 10.80 19.25 -6.98
CA TRP A 196 10.71 18.91 -8.40
C TRP A 196 11.44 17.59 -8.70
N HIS A 197 12.66 17.45 -8.22
CA HIS A 197 13.45 16.24 -8.42
C HIS A 197 12.72 15.00 -7.85
N MET A 198 12.28 15.06 -6.61
CA MET A 198 11.59 13.94 -5.94
C MET A 198 10.27 13.55 -6.62
N GLN A 199 9.52 14.52 -7.16
CA GLN A 199 8.19 14.27 -7.71
C GLN A 199 8.20 13.96 -9.22
N VAL A 200 9.21 14.42 -9.97
CA VAL A 200 9.24 14.31 -11.44
C VAL A 200 10.50 13.61 -11.93
N THR A 201 11.68 14.26 -11.84
CA THR A 201 12.90 13.78 -12.51
C THR A 201 13.44 12.51 -11.88
N GLY A 202 13.52 12.41 -10.55
CA GLY A 202 13.99 11.21 -9.86
C GLY A 202 13.13 9.97 -10.11
N ARG A 203 11.84 10.17 -10.42
CA ARG A 203 10.95 9.05 -10.80
C ARG A 203 11.14 8.55 -12.22
N LEU A 204 11.73 9.39 -13.09
CA LEU A 204 11.99 9.05 -14.48
C LEU A 204 13.40 8.46 -14.67
N ASP A 205 14.37 8.99 -13.93
CA ASP A 205 15.81 8.76 -14.16
C ASP A 205 16.41 7.64 -13.31
N GLU A 206 15.80 7.27 -12.19
CA GLU A 206 16.32 6.18 -11.36
C GLU A 206 16.25 4.84 -12.10
N SER A 207 17.37 4.09 -12.07
CA SER A 207 17.51 2.73 -12.61
C SER A 207 16.41 1.83 -12.05
N GLY A 208 15.44 1.50 -12.90
CA GLY A 208 14.18 1.05 -12.44
C GLY A 208 13.89 -0.40 -12.71
N LYS A 209 12.69 -0.76 -12.31
CA LYS A 209 12.15 -2.10 -12.48
C LYS A 209 11.54 -2.25 -13.87
N PRO A 210 11.60 -3.48 -14.47
CA PRO A 210 11.12 -3.72 -15.81
C PRO A 210 9.60 -3.47 -15.94
N PHE A 211 9.12 -3.27 -17.16
CA PHE A 211 7.70 -3.05 -17.46
C PHE A 211 6.79 -4.15 -16.88
N TRP A 212 7.22 -5.40 -16.90
CA TRP A 212 6.48 -6.56 -16.38
C TRP A 212 6.56 -6.76 -14.86
N PHE A 213 7.17 -5.84 -14.12
CA PHE A 213 7.34 -5.94 -12.66
C PHE A 213 6.02 -6.24 -11.93
N TYR A 214 4.93 -5.54 -12.27
CA TYR A 214 3.64 -5.78 -11.63
C TYR A 214 2.99 -7.10 -12.02
N LEU A 215 3.29 -7.63 -13.22
CA LEU A 215 2.84 -8.97 -13.61
C LEU A 215 3.54 -10.05 -12.78
N GLN A 216 4.84 -9.89 -12.49
CA GLN A 216 5.55 -10.77 -11.57
C GLN A 216 4.94 -10.72 -10.16
N LEU A 217 4.66 -9.52 -9.64
CA LEU A 217 3.98 -9.34 -8.35
C LEU A 217 2.59 -9.97 -8.33
N GLY A 218 1.94 -10.06 -9.49
CA GLY A 218 0.65 -10.72 -9.67
C GLY A 218 0.64 -12.18 -9.22
N LEU A 219 1.80 -12.86 -9.29
CA LEU A 219 1.94 -14.27 -8.95
C LEU A 219 2.00 -14.53 -7.44
N TYR A 220 2.17 -13.51 -6.59
CA TYR A 220 2.20 -13.71 -5.14
C TYR A 220 1.56 -12.56 -4.34
N ARG A 221 1.82 -11.28 -4.66
CA ARG A 221 1.28 -10.14 -3.90
C ARG A 221 -0.16 -9.77 -4.27
N TYR A 222 -0.53 -10.00 -5.53
CA TYR A 222 -1.86 -9.67 -6.07
C TYR A 222 -2.70 -10.92 -6.39
N LEU A 223 -2.34 -12.08 -5.81
CA LEU A 223 -3.22 -13.25 -5.80
C LEU A 223 -4.47 -12.96 -4.93
N PRO A 224 -5.62 -13.53 -5.29
CA PRO A 224 -5.93 -14.24 -6.52
C PRO A 224 -6.39 -13.30 -7.64
N VAL A 225 -6.48 -11.99 -7.37
CA VAL A 225 -7.20 -11.00 -8.20
C VAL A 225 -6.59 -10.84 -9.58
N LEU A 226 -5.28 -10.50 -9.67
CA LEU A 226 -4.68 -10.14 -10.95
C LEU A 226 -4.69 -11.31 -11.96
N PRO A 227 -4.18 -12.52 -11.61
CA PRO A 227 -4.21 -13.62 -12.58
C PRO A 227 -5.63 -14.03 -12.96
N LEU A 228 -6.59 -14.09 -12.02
CA LEU A 228 -7.98 -14.42 -12.35
C LEU A 228 -8.61 -13.38 -13.27
N ALA A 229 -8.40 -12.09 -13.01
CA ALA A 229 -8.92 -11.02 -13.86
C ALA A 229 -8.37 -11.12 -15.29
N LEU A 230 -7.05 -11.30 -15.43
CA LEU A 230 -6.43 -11.46 -16.75
C LEU A 230 -6.94 -12.69 -17.50
N LEU A 231 -7.15 -13.81 -16.81
CA LEU A 231 -7.75 -15.01 -17.37
C LEU A 231 -9.19 -14.77 -17.85
N VAL A 232 -10.00 -14.05 -17.05
CA VAL A 232 -11.38 -13.68 -17.45
C VAL A 232 -11.37 -12.79 -18.67
N LEU A 233 -10.52 -11.77 -18.69
CA LEU A 233 -10.40 -10.85 -19.83
C LEU A 233 -9.98 -11.59 -21.11
N ALA A 234 -9.03 -12.51 -21.03
CA ALA A 234 -8.61 -13.35 -22.16
C ALA A 234 -9.75 -14.25 -22.65
N ALA A 235 -10.47 -14.89 -21.72
CA ALA A 235 -11.55 -15.82 -22.04
C ALA A 235 -12.78 -15.13 -22.64
N GLU A 236 -13.15 -13.98 -22.07
CA GLU A 236 -14.41 -13.29 -22.39
C GLU A 236 -14.22 -12.13 -23.37
N ARG A 237 -13.00 -11.90 -23.90
CA ARG A 237 -12.67 -10.75 -24.74
C ARG A 237 -13.68 -10.52 -25.88
N ARG A 238 -14.07 -11.58 -26.60
CA ARG A 238 -15.04 -11.48 -27.72
C ARG A 238 -16.42 -11.05 -27.24
N HIS A 239 -16.83 -11.54 -26.07
CA HIS A 239 -18.12 -11.19 -25.48
C HIS A 239 -18.14 -9.77 -24.90
N LEU A 240 -17.08 -9.35 -24.24
CA LEU A 240 -16.95 -8.00 -23.70
C LEU A 240 -16.93 -6.94 -24.80
N LEU A 241 -16.24 -7.22 -25.92
CA LEU A 241 -16.12 -6.30 -27.04
C LEU A 241 -17.28 -6.38 -28.04
N ALA A 242 -18.20 -7.36 -27.91
CA ALA A 242 -19.34 -7.50 -28.79
C ALA A 242 -20.31 -6.30 -28.67
N TRP A 243 -20.74 -5.78 -29.82
CA TRP A 243 -21.65 -4.64 -29.92
C TRP A 243 -23.06 -5.11 -30.28
N PRO A 244 -24.16 -4.49 -29.85
CA PRO A 244 -24.27 -3.30 -28.94
C PRO A 244 -24.00 -3.64 -27.47
N HIS A 245 -23.54 -2.65 -26.71
CA HIS A 245 -23.21 -2.82 -25.30
C HIS A 245 -24.44 -2.70 -24.41
N THR A 246 -24.75 -3.75 -23.66
CA THR A 246 -25.71 -3.68 -22.55
C THR A 246 -25.14 -2.86 -21.39
N ALA A 247 -26.01 -2.36 -20.49
CA ALA A 247 -25.58 -1.64 -19.28
C ALA A 247 -24.55 -2.44 -18.45
N GLN A 248 -24.76 -3.75 -18.31
CA GLN A 248 -23.85 -4.64 -17.61
C GLN A 248 -22.49 -4.77 -18.31
N ARG A 249 -22.49 -4.85 -19.66
CA ARG A 249 -21.20 -4.88 -20.40
C ARG A 249 -20.44 -3.58 -20.27
N ARG A 250 -21.11 -2.43 -20.32
CA ARG A 250 -20.46 -1.14 -20.10
C ARG A 250 -19.84 -1.04 -18.70
N LEU A 251 -20.55 -1.53 -17.67
CA LEU A 251 -19.98 -1.61 -16.32
C LEU A 251 -18.75 -2.48 -16.30
N LEU A 252 -18.80 -3.69 -16.88
CA LEU A 252 -17.65 -4.59 -16.95
C LEU A 252 -16.48 -3.99 -17.73
N LEU A 253 -16.74 -3.35 -18.88
CA LEU A 253 -15.71 -2.66 -19.66
C LEU A 253 -15.10 -1.49 -18.90
N GLY A 254 -15.92 -0.71 -18.20
CA GLY A 254 -15.46 0.38 -17.34
C GLY A 254 -14.57 -0.12 -16.20
N LEU A 255 -14.97 -1.20 -15.53
CA LEU A 255 -14.18 -1.82 -14.46
C LEU A 255 -12.88 -2.43 -15.00
N ALA A 256 -12.96 -3.23 -16.08
CA ALA A 256 -11.80 -3.85 -16.69
C ALA A 256 -10.80 -2.81 -17.20
N GLY A 257 -11.29 -1.82 -17.93
CA GLY A 257 -10.47 -0.74 -18.47
C GLY A 257 -9.84 0.10 -17.39
N SER A 258 -10.56 0.43 -16.31
CA SER A 258 -9.99 1.20 -15.17
C SER A 258 -8.86 0.43 -14.49
N GLY A 259 -9.06 -0.86 -14.20
CA GLY A 259 -8.02 -1.69 -13.61
C GLY A 259 -6.80 -1.85 -14.52
N LEU A 260 -7.01 -2.05 -15.83
CA LEU A 260 -5.93 -2.16 -16.83
C LEU A 260 -5.22 -0.82 -17.06
N LEU A 261 -5.95 0.30 -17.06
CA LEU A 261 -5.37 1.63 -17.20
C LEU A 261 -4.36 1.92 -16.07
N ILE A 262 -4.74 1.62 -14.84
CA ILE A 262 -3.87 1.79 -13.67
C ILE A 262 -2.66 0.85 -13.79
N LEU A 263 -2.88 -0.43 -14.07
CA LEU A 263 -1.82 -1.42 -14.20
C LEU A 263 -0.80 -1.02 -15.28
N VAL A 264 -1.27 -0.70 -16.49
CA VAL A 264 -0.42 -0.37 -17.62
C VAL A 264 0.21 1.01 -17.45
N GLY A 265 -0.57 2.01 -17.02
CA GLY A 265 -0.08 3.38 -16.81
C GLY A 265 1.06 3.43 -15.80
N LEU A 266 0.94 2.71 -14.68
CA LEU A 266 2.00 2.64 -13.66
C LEU A 266 3.12 1.66 -14.01
N SER A 267 2.96 0.84 -15.05
CA SER A 267 4.05 0.00 -15.58
C SER A 267 5.03 0.76 -16.45
N ILE A 268 4.66 1.95 -16.96
CA ILE A 268 5.51 2.76 -17.84
C ILE A 268 6.69 3.42 -17.09
N PRO A 269 6.50 4.14 -15.97
CA PRO A 269 7.62 4.75 -15.25
C PRO A 269 8.63 3.71 -14.77
N HIS A 270 9.90 4.07 -14.69
CA HIS A 270 10.97 3.18 -14.26
C HIS A 270 10.94 2.95 -12.74
N PHE A 271 10.70 3.98 -11.96
CA PHE A 271 10.55 3.89 -10.51
C PHE A 271 9.23 3.25 -10.11
N LYS A 272 9.27 2.05 -9.53
CA LYS A 272 8.09 1.26 -9.16
C LYS A 272 8.18 0.73 -7.73
N ARG A 273 7.10 0.92 -6.96
CA ARG A 273 6.87 0.26 -5.67
C ARG A 273 5.75 -0.76 -5.79
N ALA A 274 5.86 -1.86 -5.05
CA ALA A 274 4.88 -2.95 -5.14
C ALA A 274 3.42 -2.50 -4.93
N TYR A 275 3.20 -1.48 -4.11
CA TYR A 275 1.87 -1.02 -3.71
C TYR A 275 1.27 0.09 -4.60
N TYR A 276 2.01 0.64 -5.57
CA TYR A 276 1.48 1.71 -6.43
C TYR A 276 0.22 1.31 -7.21
N VAL A 277 0.11 0.06 -7.61
CA VAL A 277 -1.05 -0.44 -8.36
C VAL A 277 -2.20 -0.94 -7.47
N VAL A 278 -2.16 -0.69 -6.16
CA VAL A 278 -3.27 -1.04 -5.24
C VAL A 278 -4.62 -0.49 -5.70
N PRO A 279 -4.74 0.72 -6.27
CA PRO A 279 -6.01 1.23 -6.77
C PRO A 279 -6.68 0.38 -7.86
N MET A 280 -5.94 -0.49 -8.58
CA MET A 280 -6.53 -1.40 -9.58
C MET A 280 -7.32 -2.55 -8.94
N VAL A 281 -7.03 -2.90 -7.68
CA VAL A 281 -7.51 -4.14 -7.04
C VAL A 281 -9.04 -4.25 -7.02
N PRO A 282 -9.82 -3.26 -6.55
CA PRO A 282 -11.28 -3.37 -6.52
C PRO A 282 -11.89 -3.55 -7.93
N PHE A 283 -11.31 -2.94 -8.93
CA PHE A 283 -11.76 -3.03 -10.33
C PHE A 283 -11.51 -4.43 -10.90
N LEU A 284 -10.29 -4.93 -10.76
CA LEU A 284 -9.93 -6.26 -11.27
C LEU A 284 -10.55 -7.39 -10.45
N ALA A 285 -10.75 -7.20 -9.15
CA ALA A 285 -11.48 -8.16 -8.31
C ALA A 285 -12.94 -8.32 -8.77
N ALA A 286 -13.59 -7.24 -9.21
CA ALA A 286 -14.93 -7.32 -9.78
C ALA A 286 -14.97 -8.17 -11.07
N ILE A 287 -13.97 -8.06 -11.93
CA ILE A 287 -13.83 -8.88 -13.13
C ILE A 287 -13.57 -10.35 -12.78
N ALA A 288 -12.64 -10.62 -11.86
CA ALA A 288 -12.34 -11.96 -11.39
C ALA A 288 -13.59 -12.64 -10.78
N ALA A 289 -14.31 -11.94 -9.90
CA ALA A 289 -15.56 -12.42 -9.30
C ALA A 289 -16.66 -12.69 -10.33
N HIS A 290 -16.78 -11.83 -11.35
CA HIS A 290 -17.72 -12.03 -12.45
C HIS A 290 -17.46 -13.35 -13.17
N GLY A 291 -16.20 -13.61 -13.56
CA GLY A 291 -15.81 -14.85 -14.24
C GLY A 291 -16.07 -16.09 -13.39
N LEU A 292 -15.69 -16.06 -12.10
CA LEU A 292 -15.91 -17.18 -11.16
C LEU A 292 -17.41 -17.50 -11.00
N LEU A 293 -18.29 -16.50 -10.94
CA LEU A 293 -19.73 -16.70 -10.80
C LEU A 293 -20.43 -17.12 -12.09
N ARG A 294 -19.90 -16.73 -13.26
CA ARG A 294 -20.45 -17.09 -14.55
C ARG A 294 -20.03 -18.49 -14.97
N ALA A 295 -18.78 -18.90 -14.70
CA ALA A 295 -18.23 -20.23 -14.93
C ALA A 295 -18.49 -20.81 -16.33
N GLN A 296 -18.36 -19.98 -17.40
CA GLN A 296 -18.63 -20.37 -18.78
C GLN A 296 -17.36 -20.67 -19.58
N GLY A 297 -17.52 -21.41 -20.66
CA GLY A 297 -16.42 -21.78 -21.54
C GLY A 297 -15.31 -22.53 -20.82
N TRP A 298 -14.07 -22.28 -21.22
CA TRP A 298 -12.92 -22.92 -20.57
C TRP A 298 -12.69 -22.40 -19.14
N PHE A 299 -13.19 -21.21 -18.78
CA PHE A 299 -13.13 -20.65 -17.42
C PHE A 299 -13.86 -21.54 -16.40
N ARG A 300 -14.79 -22.38 -16.87
CA ARG A 300 -15.41 -23.44 -16.05
C ARG A 300 -14.39 -24.36 -15.39
N ARG A 301 -13.19 -24.51 -15.97
CA ARG A 301 -12.09 -25.30 -15.40
C ARG A 301 -11.33 -24.52 -14.31
N VAL A 302 -11.36 -23.21 -14.31
CA VAL A 302 -10.69 -22.35 -13.32
C VAL A 302 -11.42 -22.38 -11.98
N VAL A 303 -12.77 -22.46 -12.00
CA VAL A 303 -13.57 -22.45 -10.75
C VAL A 303 -13.24 -23.61 -9.82
N PRO A 304 -13.11 -24.87 -10.27
CA PRO A 304 -12.66 -25.97 -9.39
C PRO A 304 -11.27 -25.72 -8.80
N VAL A 305 -10.33 -25.21 -9.59
CA VAL A 305 -8.97 -24.91 -9.13
C VAL A 305 -9.01 -23.84 -8.04
N TYR A 306 -9.70 -22.71 -8.30
CA TYR A 306 -9.87 -21.68 -7.28
C TYR A 306 -10.53 -22.24 -6.01
N THR A 307 -11.60 -23.03 -6.17
CA THR A 307 -12.33 -23.65 -5.05
C THR A 307 -11.42 -24.59 -4.24
N ALA A 308 -10.57 -25.37 -4.90
CA ALA A 308 -9.59 -26.24 -4.24
C ALA A 308 -8.53 -25.43 -3.47
N LEU A 309 -8.04 -24.34 -4.05
CA LEU A 309 -7.08 -23.46 -3.38
C LEU A 309 -7.66 -22.82 -2.11
N VAL A 310 -8.86 -22.23 -2.18
CA VAL A 310 -9.49 -21.62 -0.98
C VAL A 310 -9.93 -22.67 0.05
N LEU A 311 -10.28 -23.90 -0.38
CA LEU A 311 -10.55 -25.01 0.50
C LEU A 311 -9.29 -25.45 1.27
N ALA A 312 -8.15 -25.48 0.61
CA ALA A 312 -6.88 -25.92 1.20
C ALA A 312 -6.22 -24.85 2.08
N LEU A 313 -6.57 -23.57 1.90
CA LEU A 313 -5.85 -22.44 2.50
C LEU A 313 -5.80 -22.48 4.04
N PRO A 314 -6.88 -22.84 4.80
CA PRO A 314 -6.77 -22.96 6.25
C PRO A 314 -5.78 -24.06 6.70
N GLY A 315 -5.75 -25.20 5.99
CA GLY A 315 -4.78 -26.26 6.26
C GLY A 315 -3.34 -25.87 5.89
N LEU A 316 -3.17 -25.16 4.77
CA LEU A 316 -1.87 -24.62 4.38
C LEU A 316 -1.38 -23.56 5.39
N ALA A 317 -2.28 -22.75 5.94
CA ALA A 317 -1.93 -21.80 6.99
C ALA A 317 -1.49 -22.51 8.28
N LEU A 318 -2.12 -23.65 8.64
CA LEU A 318 -1.68 -24.49 9.76
C LEU A 318 -0.27 -25.07 9.52
N VAL A 319 -0.01 -25.58 8.32
CA VAL A 319 1.33 -26.07 7.97
C VAL A 319 2.35 -24.93 8.02
N ALA A 320 2.00 -23.77 7.47
CA ALA A 320 2.84 -22.58 7.52
C ALA A 320 3.13 -22.15 8.97
N LEU A 321 2.14 -22.17 9.86
CA LEU A 321 2.32 -21.88 11.29
C LEU A 321 3.41 -22.77 11.93
N LEU A 322 3.36 -24.09 11.68
CA LEU A 322 4.32 -25.04 12.24
C LEU A 322 5.73 -24.86 11.63
N VAL A 323 5.81 -24.58 10.35
CA VAL A 323 7.07 -24.28 9.64
C VAL A 323 7.67 -22.97 10.14
N CYS A 324 6.88 -21.91 10.21
CA CYS A 324 7.32 -20.61 10.71
C CYS A 324 7.80 -20.70 12.15
N ARG A 325 7.09 -21.45 13.01
CA ARG A 325 7.56 -21.73 14.38
C ARG A 325 8.98 -22.28 14.36
N HIS A 326 9.20 -23.38 13.65
CA HIS A 326 10.50 -24.06 13.61
C HIS A 326 11.64 -23.15 13.11
N LEU A 327 11.37 -22.36 12.06
CA LEU A 327 12.36 -21.47 11.46
C LEU A 327 12.61 -20.23 12.33
N TRP A 328 11.58 -19.61 12.87
CA TRP A 328 11.69 -18.34 13.59
C TRP A 328 12.13 -18.50 15.06
N GLU A 329 11.80 -19.63 15.71
CA GLU A 329 12.37 -19.96 17.03
C GLU A 329 13.90 -19.99 16.99
N ARG A 330 14.48 -20.58 15.94
CA ARG A 330 15.95 -20.64 15.76
C ARG A 330 16.61 -19.27 15.63
N HIS A 331 15.86 -18.26 15.18
CA HIS A 331 16.37 -16.90 14.97
C HIS A 331 15.91 -15.92 16.05
N GLY A 332 15.17 -16.37 17.06
CA GLY A 332 14.63 -15.52 18.12
C GLY A 332 13.49 -14.59 17.68
N TYR A 333 12.82 -14.88 16.55
CA TYR A 333 11.70 -14.07 16.04
C TYR A 333 10.34 -14.72 16.28
N TRP A 334 10.27 -15.84 16.98
CA TRP A 334 9.00 -16.46 17.31
C TRP A 334 8.27 -15.60 18.35
N PRO A 335 7.06 -15.12 18.07
CA PRO A 335 6.28 -14.33 19.02
C PRO A 335 5.74 -15.22 20.14
N ASP A 336 5.41 -14.58 21.26
CA ASP A 336 4.75 -15.26 22.39
C ASP A 336 3.27 -15.51 22.05
N VAL A 337 3.02 -16.57 21.29
CA VAL A 337 1.69 -16.97 20.82
C VAL A 337 1.35 -18.38 21.28
N SER A 338 0.14 -18.55 21.78
CA SER A 338 -0.36 -19.85 22.24
C SER A 338 -0.72 -20.78 21.07
N LEU A 339 0.14 -21.73 20.79
CA LEU A 339 -0.18 -22.79 19.83
C LEU A 339 -1.38 -23.66 20.26
N ALA A 340 -1.59 -23.82 21.56
CA ALA A 340 -2.75 -24.53 22.10
C ALA A 340 -4.08 -23.87 21.69
N LEU A 341 -4.05 -22.55 21.40
CA LEU A 341 -5.20 -21.81 20.86
C LEU A 341 -5.23 -21.80 19.32
N LEU A 342 -4.09 -21.51 18.68
CA LEU A 342 -4.05 -21.32 17.23
C LEU A 342 -4.27 -22.61 16.43
N VAL A 343 -3.66 -23.74 16.86
CA VAL A 343 -3.81 -25.01 16.15
C VAL A 343 -5.27 -25.46 16.11
N PRO A 344 -6.03 -25.53 17.22
CA PRO A 344 -7.46 -25.86 17.17
C PRO A 344 -8.28 -24.91 16.31
N LEU A 345 -7.97 -23.59 16.30
CA LEU A 345 -8.68 -22.64 15.44
C LEU A 345 -8.45 -22.91 13.96
N PHE A 346 -7.21 -23.17 13.52
CA PHE A 346 -6.94 -23.53 12.12
C PHE A 346 -7.56 -24.85 11.74
N VAL A 347 -7.54 -25.85 12.63
CA VAL A 347 -8.23 -27.13 12.44
C VAL A 347 -9.73 -26.92 12.29
N ALA A 348 -10.34 -26.11 13.16
CA ALA A 348 -11.77 -25.81 13.08
C ALA A 348 -12.14 -25.09 11.77
N LEU A 349 -11.32 -24.13 11.32
CA LEU A 349 -11.51 -23.46 10.02
C LEU A 349 -11.40 -24.45 8.86
N GLN A 350 -10.43 -25.38 8.88
CA GLN A 350 -10.28 -26.42 7.86
C GLN A 350 -11.46 -27.39 7.86
N LEU A 351 -11.93 -27.84 9.03
CA LEU A 351 -13.10 -28.70 9.14
C LEU A 351 -14.37 -27.99 8.65
N ALA A 352 -14.56 -26.72 9.02
CA ALA A 352 -15.66 -25.90 8.51
C ALA A 352 -15.61 -25.75 6.97
N ALA A 353 -14.41 -25.59 6.40
CA ALA A 353 -14.23 -25.54 4.95
C ALA A 353 -14.59 -26.88 4.28
N LEU A 354 -14.17 -28.01 4.86
CA LEU A 354 -14.53 -29.35 4.36
C LEU A 354 -16.05 -29.61 4.45
N VAL A 355 -16.69 -29.23 5.55
CA VAL A 355 -18.15 -29.31 5.72
C VAL A 355 -18.87 -28.42 4.72
N GLY A 356 -18.42 -27.17 4.56
CA GLY A 356 -18.94 -26.24 3.57
C GLY A 356 -18.79 -26.78 2.14
N TRP A 357 -17.65 -27.37 1.82
CA TRP A 357 -17.42 -27.98 0.50
C TRP A 357 -18.36 -29.17 0.23
N ARG A 358 -18.64 -30.00 1.25
CA ARG A 358 -19.54 -31.17 1.11
C ARG A 358 -21.02 -30.78 1.08
N ARG A 359 -21.44 -29.82 1.90
CA ARG A 359 -22.87 -29.49 2.10
C ARG A 359 -23.38 -28.36 1.21
N LEU A 360 -22.52 -27.47 0.76
CA LEU A 360 -22.91 -26.32 -0.05
C LEU A 360 -22.59 -26.56 -1.53
N THR A 361 -23.33 -25.88 -2.42
CA THR A 361 -23.13 -25.96 -3.87
C THR A 361 -23.09 -24.58 -4.50
N GLY A 362 -22.55 -24.48 -5.69
CA GLY A 362 -22.55 -23.26 -6.52
C GLY A 362 -22.02 -22.03 -5.79
N THR A 363 -22.74 -20.93 -5.89
CA THR A 363 -22.33 -19.61 -5.34
C THR A 363 -22.16 -19.62 -3.81
N ARG A 364 -23.02 -20.33 -3.08
CA ARG A 364 -22.90 -20.40 -1.61
C ARG A 364 -21.60 -21.07 -1.18
N ARG A 365 -21.21 -22.18 -1.84
CA ARG A 365 -19.94 -22.86 -1.61
C ARG A 365 -18.78 -21.89 -1.83
N LEU A 366 -18.76 -21.20 -2.98
CA LEU A 366 -17.71 -20.29 -3.36
C LEU A 366 -17.52 -19.16 -2.33
N LEU A 367 -18.60 -18.50 -1.91
CA LEU A 367 -18.56 -17.44 -0.92
C LEU A 367 -18.08 -17.94 0.45
N THR A 368 -18.62 -19.06 0.92
CA THR A 368 -18.27 -19.60 2.24
C THR A 368 -16.80 -20.02 2.29
N LEU A 369 -16.29 -20.73 1.28
CA LEU A 369 -14.89 -21.13 1.25
C LEU A 369 -13.95 -19.93 1.14
N SER A 370 -14.28 -18.92 0.34
CA SER A 370 -13.50 -17.67 0.26
C SER A 370 -13.49 -16.93 1.60
N ALA A 371 -14.61 -16.90 2.33
CA ALA A 371 -14.68 -16.26 3.66
C ALA A 371 -13.83 -17.01 4.70
N LEU A 372 -13.87 -18.35 4.70
CA LEU A 372 -13.05 -19.17 5.62
C LEU A 372 -11.56 -19.06 5.29
N ALA A 373 -11.21 -19.02 4.01
CA ALA A 373 -9.85 -18.75 3.55
C ALA A 373 -9.35 -17.38 4.02
N LEU A 374 -10.19 -16.35 3.92
CA LEU A 374 -9.89 -15.02 4.42
C LEU A 374 -9.70 -15.01 5.94
N ALA A 375 -10.57 -15.70 6.69
CA ALA A 375 -10.44 -15.82 8.14
C ALA A 375 -9.11 -16.48 8.54
N ALA A 376 -8.70 -17.55 7.84
CA ALA A 376 -7.43 -18.22 8.08
C ALA A 376 -6.23 -17.30 7.75
N GLN A 377 -6.29 -16.58 6.63
CA GLN A 377 -5.26 -15.63 6.25
C GLN A 377 -5.11 -14.49 7.28
N TRP A 378 -6.23 -13.94 7.75
CA TRP A 378 -6.23 -12.91 8.78
C TRP A 378 -5.69 -13.43 10.11
N LEU A 379 -6.12 -14.61 10.52
CA LEU A 379 -5.63 -15.23 11.77
C LEU A 379 -4.11 -15.42 11.71
N MET A 380 -3.58 -15.96 10.60
CA MET A 380 -2.14 -16.14 10.43
C MET A 380 -1.39 -14.82 10.45
N LEU A 381 -1.92 -13.81 9.77
CA LEU A 381 -1.29 -12.51 9.67
C LEU A 381 -1.24 -11.79 11.03
N MET A 382 -2.40 -11.69 11.72
CA MET A 382 -2.51 -10.90 12.96
C MET A 382 -1.91 -11.60 14.17
N ALA A 383 -2.03 -12.92 14.24
CA ALA A 383 -1.56 -13.65 15.42
C ALA A 383 -0.09 -14.11 15.31
N VAL A 384 0.46 -14.20 14.10
CA VAL A 384 1.80 -14.79 13.91
C VAL A 384 2.73 -13.87 13.13
N VAL A 385 2.35 -13.47 11.92
CA VAL A 385 3.27 -12.75 11.03
C VAL A 385 3.57 -11.35 11.55
N GLU A 386 2.55 -10.62 11.99
CA GLU A 386 2.71 -9.25 12.49
C GLU A 386 3.53 -9.21 13.80
N PRO A 387 3.20 -9.99 14.85
CA PRO A 387 4.03 -10.03 16.04
C PRO A 387 5.47 -10.49 15.79
N ALA A 388 5.69 -11.41 14.85
CA ALA A 388 7.04 -11.83 14.48
C ALA A 388 7.81 -10.70 13.76
N GLN A 389 7.12 -9.93 12.91
CA GLN A 389 7.72 -8.74 12.27
C GLN A 389 8.06 -7.67 13.31
N ASP A 390 7.19 -7.46 14.31
CA ASP A 390 7.46 -6.51 15.40
C ASP A 390 8.74 -6.91 16.15
N LEU A 391 8.95 -8.19 16.45
CA LEU A 391 10.19 -8.68 17.04
C LEU A 391 11.41 -8.51 16.13
N GLN A 392 11.24 -8.81 14.84
CA GLN A 392 12.32 -8.68 13.85
C GLN A 392 12.76 -7.23 13.63
N TYR A 393 11.79 -6.30 13.65
CA TYR A 393 12.00 -4.88 13.37
C TYR A 393 11.90 -4.00 14.61
N ASP A 394 12.12 -4.57 15.82
CA ASP A 394 12.02 -3.87 17.10
C ASP A 394 13.01 -2.70 17.19
N THR A 395 12.57 -1.56 16.67
CA THR A 395 13.32 -0.31 16.75
C THR A 395 13.18 0.35 18.12
N ARG A 396 11.99 0.26 18.72
CA ARG A 396 11.72 0.91 20.02
C ARG A 396 12.58 0.36 21.15
N GLY A 397 12.70 -0.96 21.24
CA GLY A 397 13.54 -1.59 22.25
C GLY A 397 15.03 -1.29 22.06
N PHE A 398 15.49 -1.13 20.79
CA PHE A 398 16.84 -0.65 20.52
C PHE A 398 17.04 0.78 21.03
N VAL A 399 16.13 1.70 20.69
CA VAL A 399 16.20 3.11 21.11
C VAL A 399 16.17 3.24 22.62
N GLN A 400 15.25 2.55 23.31
CA GLN A 400 15.17 2.58 24.76
C GLN A 400 16.46 2.12 25.45
N GLN A 401 17.13 1.11 24.92
CA GLN A 401 18.41 0.66 25.49
C GLN A 401 19.52 1.68 25.26
N VAL A 402 19.64 2.24 24.05
CA VAL A 402 20.65 3.28 23.77
C VAL A 402 20.41 4.52 24.63
N GLU A 403 19.15 4.98 24.71
CA GLU A 403 18.82 6.14 25.54
C GLU A 403 19.04 5.89 27.04
N GLY A 404 18.77 4.68 27.52
CA GLY A 404 19.11 4.30 28.91
C GLY A 404 20.62 4.37 29.17
N LEU A 405 21.45 3.96 28.21
CA LEU A 405 22.92 4.10 28.34
C LEU A 405 23.33 5.58 28.24
N ARG A 406 22.73 6.38 27.39
CA ARG A 406 23.00 7.82 27.25
C ARG A 406 22.58 8.63 28.48
N GLN A 407 21.52 8.23 29.17
CA GLN A 407 21.13 8.86 30.44
C GLN A 407 22.18 8.65 31.53
N ALA A 408 22.84 7.47 31.52
CA ALA A 408 23.92 7.19 32.49
C ALA A 408 25.22 7.93 32.14
N GLN A 409 25.47 8.11 30.83
CA GLN A 409 26.66 8.79 30.31
C GLN A 409 26.26 9.73 29.15
N PRO A 410 25.89 10.97 29.47
CA PRO A 410 25.42 11.92 28.45
C PRO A 410 26.46 12.21 27.36
N GLY A 411 26.02 12.21 26.11
CA GLY A 411 26.85 12.50 24.95
C GLY A 411 26.03 12.67 23.68
N PRO A 412 26.56 13.36 22.67
CA PRO A 412 25.87 13.58 21.40
C PRO A 412 25.69 12.27 20.64
N LEU A 413 24.56 12.17 19.92
CA LEU A 413 24.24 11.03 19.08
C LEU A 413 24.83 11.21 17.67
N VAL A 414 25.52 10.19 17.18
CA VAL A 414 26.16 10.18 15.86
C VAL A 414 25.72 8.95 15.08
N PHE A 415 25.18 9.16 13.89
CA PHE A 415 24.96 8.10 12.91
C PHE A 415 26.13 8.06 11.91
N PHE A 416 26.90 6.99 11.99
CA PHE A 416 28.11 6.82 11.19
C PHE A 416 27.88 5.80 10.08
N GLY A 417 28.01 6.20 8.81
CA GLY A 417 27.64 5.39 7.66
C GLY A 417 26.13 5.42 7.34
N LEU A 418 25.35 6.13 8.13
CA LEU A 418 23.90 6.21 7.99
C LEU A 418 23.50 7.65 7.64
N GLY A 419 22.77 7.82 6.52
CA GLY A 419 22.21 9.10 6.12
C GLY A 419 20.86 9.41 6.78
N GLN A 420 20.41 10.64 6.60
CA GLN A 420 19.11 11.12 7.13
C GLN A 420 17.91 10.31 6.63
N ASP A 421 17.95 9.83 5.38
CA ASP A 421 16.86 9.05 4.74
C ASP A 421 16.97 7.55 4.98
N SER A 422 17.92 7.12 5.82
CA SER A 422 18.13 5.71 6.16
C SER A 422 17.29 5.29 7.37
N TRP A 423 17.59 4.13 7.91
CA TRP A 423 16.98 3.60 9.14
C TRP A 423 17.21 4.45 10.39
N ALA A 424 18.17 5.41 10.35
CA ALA A 424 18.37 6.41 11.40
C ALA A 424 17.08 7.21 11.68
N ILE A 425 16.27 7.53 10.66
CA ILE A 425 14.98 8.18 10.86
C ILE A 425 14.06 7.39 11.78
N ARG A 426 14.14 6.06 11.75
CA ARG A 426 13.33 5.20 12.62
C ARG A 426 13.77 5.24 14.06
N TYR A 427 15.07 5.46 14.30
CA TYR A 427 15.57 5.74 15.64
C TYR A 427 14.95 7.03 16.16
N MET A 428 15.08 8.10 15.39
CA MET A 428 14.59 9.43 15.76
C MET A 428 13.07 9.46 16.03
N MET A 429 12.29 8.72 15.25
CA MET A 429 10.84 8.60 15.45
C MET A 429 10.43 7.91 16.75
N ASN A 430 11.36 7.25 17.44
CA ASN A 430 11.12 6.56 18.71
C ASN A 430 11.72 7.29 19.91
N LEU A 431 12.29 8.50 19.72
CA LEU A 431 12.69 9.37 20.81
C LEU A 431 11.48 10.08 21.41
N ASP A 432 11.54 10.32 22.72
CA ASP A 432 10.51 11.07 23.45
C ASP A 432 10.77 12.59 23.47
N HIS A 433 11.87 13.03 22.84
CA HIS A 433 12.32 14.42 22.77
C HIS A 433 12.91 14.74 21.40
N ASP A 434 12.93 16.02 21.05
CA ASP A 434 13.58 16.50 19.85
C ASP A 434 15.10 16.51 20.03
N GLU A 435 15.82 15.86 19.12
CA GLU A 435 17.27 15.83 19.07
C GLU A 435 17.75 16.02 17.64
N GLN A 436 18.89 16.68 17.47
CA GLN A 436 19.58 16.79 16.19
C GLN A 436 20.86 15.95 16.22
N PRO A 437 20.83 14.71 15.74
CA PRO A 437 22.01 13.88 15.69
C PRO A 437 22.99 14.36 14.60
N LEU A 438 24.27 14.01 14.76
CA LEU A 438 25.26 14.20 13.73
C LEU A 438 25.17 13.05 12.71
N PHE A 439 25.13 13.38 11.41
CA PHE A 439 25.12 12.41 10.35
C PHE A 439 26.42 12.43 9.56
N VAL A 440 27.11 11.30 9.51
CA VAL A 440 28.30 11.07 8.67
C VAL A 440 27.94 10.05 7.60
N ALA A 441 27.28 10.48 6.53
CA ALA A 441 26.67 9.60 5.53
C ALA A 441 27.69 8.83 4.67
N ARG A 442 28.88 9.42 4.43
CA ARG A 442 29.99 8.81 3.70
C ARG A 442 31.25 8.84 4.55
N PRO A 443 31.33 7.98 5.58
CA PRO A 443 32.37 8.09 6.58
C PRO A 443 33.75 7.75 6.01
N GLN A 444 34.73 8.56 6.43
CA GLN A 444 36.12 8.24 6.32
C GLN A 444 36.70 8.03 7.72
N VAL A 445 37.80 7.29 7.84
CA VAL A 445 38.45 7.05 9.15
C VAL A 445 38.80 8.35 9.87
N ALA A 446 39.19 9.38 9.11
CA ALA A 446 39.52 10.72 9.62
C ALA A 446 38.32 11.41 10.31
N ASP A 447 37.09 11.11 9.91
CA ASP A 447 35.86 11.76 10.47
C ASP A 447 35.65 11.39 11.93
N LEU A 448 36.07 10.20 12.38
CA LEU A 448 35.96 9.79 13.78
C LEU A 448 36.80 10.65 14.72
N ALA A 449 37.94 11.18 14.24
CA ALA A 449 38.81 12.05 15.04
C ALA A 449 38.21 13.45 15.27
N HIS A 450 37.23 13.83 14.46
CA HIS A 450 36.52 15.11 14.55
C HIS A 450 35.19 15.02 15.31
N LEU A 451 34.79 13.82 15.72
CA LEU A 451 33.57 13.65 16.52
C LEU A 451 33.80 14.15 17.95
N PRO A 452 32.76 14.69 18.60
CA PRO A 452 32.83 15.13 19.99
C PRO A 452 33.22 13.99 20.93
N ALA A 453 34.02 14.28 21.96
CA ALA A 453 34.33 13.32 23.03
C ALA A 453 33.04 12.89 23.73
N GLY A 454 32.98 11.65 24.16
CA GLY A 454 31.78 11.07 24.77
C GLY A 454 30.62 10.78 23.80
N ALA A 455 30.80 10.98 22.49
CA ALA A 455 29.76 10.74 21.50
C ALA A 455 29.35 9.25 21.43
N TRP A 456 28.05 9.03 21.26
CA TRP A 456 27.47 7.72 21.02
C TRP A 456 27.35 7.48 19.51
N VAL A 457 28.15 6.55 19.00
CA VAL A 457 28.27 6.26 17.59
C VAL A 457 27.48 5.01 17.24
N ILE A 458 26.49 5.15 16.37
CA ILE A 458 25.69 4.06 15.82
C ILE A 458 26.09 3.81 14.39
N LEU A 459 26.48 2.58 14.06
CA LEU A 459 26.85 2.18 12.71
C LEU A 459 26.28 0.80 12.37
N ALA A 460 26.17 0.52 11.07
CA ALA A 460 25.81 -0.81 10.60
C ALA A 460 26.93 -1.81 10.91
N ARG A 461 26.58 -3.06 11.24
CA ARG A 461 27.59 -4.12 11.48
C ARG A 461 28.49 -4.36 10.28
N GLU A 462 27.95 -4.23 9.05
CA GLU A 462 28.71 -4.35 7.80
C GLU A 462 29.77 -3.25 7.66
N ASP A 463 29.54 -2.08 8.25
CA ASP A 463 30.44 -0.93 8.21
C ASP A 463 31.52 -0.99 9.31
N ARG A 464 31.58 -2.05 10.11
CA ARG A 464 32.61 -2.21 11.16
C ARG A 464 34.03 -2.08 10.62
N GLY A 465 34.27 -2.47 9.36
CA GLY A 465 35.54 -2.32 8.70
C GLY A 465 36.03 -0.87 8.58
N LEU A 466 35.11 0.11 8.60
CA LEU A 466 35.46 1.55 8.59
C LEU A 466 36.12 2.01 9.91
N LEU A 467 36.01 1.22 10.97
CA LEU A 467 36.71 1.50 12.23
C LEU A 467 38.17 1.09 12.25
N ALA A 468 38.68 0.39 11.20
CA ALA A 468 40.05 -0.06 11.14
C ALA A 468 41.03 1.12 11.22
N GLY A 469 42.04 1.02 12.09
CA GLY A 469 43.03 2.10 12.34
C GLY A 469 42.55 3.19 13.29
N THR A 470 41.39 3.04 13.92
CA THR A 470 40.87 3.97 14.94
C THR A 470 40.93 3.34 16.33
N PRO A 471 40.82 4.15 17.42
CA PRO A 471 40.73 3.64 18.80
C PRO A 471 39.52 2.72 19.06
N LEU A 472 38.54 2.68 18.16
CA LEU A 472 37.35 1.84 18.27
C LEU A 472 37.50 0.48 17.60
N ALA A 473 38.53 0.27 16.78
CA ALA A 473 38.75 -0.99 16.04
C ALA A 473 38.85 -2.21 16.97
N ASP A 474 39.60 -2.07 18.08
CA ASP A 474 39.84 -3.14 19.04
C ASP A 474 38.84 -3.13 20.21
N ARG A 475 37.92 -2.13 20.26
CA ARG A 475 36.89 -2.08 21.30
C ARG A 475 35.74 -2.97 20.93
N GLN A 476 35.15 -3.59 21.97
CA GLN A 476 33.85 -4.24 21.82
C GLN A 476 32.74 -3.18 21.81
N PRO A 477 31.71 -3.35 20.97
CA PRO A 477 30.54 -2.46 21.03
C PRO A 477 29.87 -2.55 22.40
N VAL A 478 29.42 -1.41 22.91
CA VAL A 478 28.65 -1.32 24.16
C VAL A 478 27.30 -2.03 24.01
N LEU A 479 26.73 -1.98 22.79
CA LEU A 479 25.50 -2.67 22.44
C LEU A 479 25.61 -3.19 21.01
N GLU A 480 25.22 -4.45 20.81
CA GLU A 480 25.00 -5.04 19.50
C GLU A 480 23.56 -5.51 19.42
N ARG A 481 22.75 -4.86 18.60
CA ARG A 481 21.34 -5.17 18.40
C ARG A 481 20.88 -4.71 17.01
N ARG A 482 19.64 -5.05 16.64
CA ARG A 482 19.08 -4.63 15.35
C ARG A 482 18.30 -3.33 15.47
N LEU A 483 18.58 -2.43 14.54
CA LEU A 483 17.79 -1.23 14.28
C LEU A 483 17.00 -1.45 12.99
N ASN A 484 15.69 -1.51 13.07
CA ASN A 484 14.81 -1.77 11.92
C ASN A 484 15.20 -3.04 11.13
N GLY A 485 15.53 -4.11 11.83
CA GLY A 485 15.93 -5.39 11.25
C GLY A 485 17.40 -5.50 10.83
N ASN A 486 18.13 -4.38 10.77
CA ASN A 486 19.54 -4.34 10.38
C ASN A 486 20.44 -4.42 11.61
N PRO A 487 21.45 -5.30 11.63
CA PRO A 487 22.34 -5.39 12.77
C PRO A 487 23.19 -4.11 12.89
N CYS A 488 23.12 -3.48 14.06
CA CYS A 488 23.86 -2.28 14.40
C CYS A 488 24.79 -2.51 15.58
N LEU A 489 25.85 -1.75 15.58
CA LEU A 489 26.84 -1.65 16.65
C LEU A 489 26.77 -0.24 17.24
N VAL A 490 26.82 -0.16 18.58
CA VAL A 490 26.83 1.11 19.29
C VAL A 490 28.14 1.19 20.07
N TYR A 491 28.86 2.28 19.89
CA TYR A 491 30.10 2.58 20.59
C TYR A 491 29.96 3.91 21.31
N GLN A 492 30.72 4.06 22.39
CA GLN A 492 30.93 5.35 23.03
C GLN A 492 32.39 5.78 22.78
N LEU A 493 32.55 6.99 22.29
CA LEU A 493 33.87 7.61 22.19
C LEU A 493 34.42 7.95 23.57
N PRO A 494 35.74 7.87 23.76
CA PRO A 494 36.36 8.28 25.00
C PRO A 494 36.27 9.78 25.27
#